data_4b3497ae4ec8568c4d575a40cdc73582
#
_entry.id   4b3497ae4ec8568c4d575a40cdc73582
#
_cell.length_a   1.000
_cell.length_b   1.000
_cell.length_c   1.000
_cell.angle_alpha   90.00
_cell.angle_beta   90.00
_cell.angle_gamma   90.00
#
_symmetry.space_group_name_H-M   'P 1'
#
loop_
_entity.id
_entity.type
_entity.pdbx_description
1 polymer ?
#
loop_
_entity_poly.entity_id
_entity_poly.type
_entity_poly.pdbx_seq_one_letter_code
_entity_poly.pdbx_strand_id
1 'polypeptide(L)'
;MTEGTAIERAEAAEAPKVEKVGWWERHTSVATRLAIGILIVSIVSLVGSIIIAVAGSGSEGEDLLHTHLTSVAGAKASEINSYLGQVDSALAAMAAGRMAIEGVQDFAAAYDELDQLTIDDVEAEQQDLAGFYFNDFVPRLEAVRGVSVDVLDIASGLNPAAVYLQAAYLARNPLGIDEKALVTDAEDGSTWTEVHKAFHPIVRATADRLGFGDLYLIEPEARTIVYSTDKRIDFATSLDSGAHSGTTLA
;
A
#
# COMPACT_ATOMS: atom_id res chain seq x y z
N MET A 1 -48.05 29.93 -45.12
CA MET A 1 -48.56 29.81 -43.75
C MET A 1 -48.48 28.34 -43.44
N THR A 2 -47.68 27.87 -42.58
CA THR A 2 -47.28 28.21 -41.22
C THR A 2 -45.94 27.57 -40.86
N GLU A 3 -45.22 28.29 -40.14
CA GLU A 3 -43.99 27.94 -39.39
C GLU A 3 -44.13 26.64 -38.59
N GLY A 4 -43.05 25.88 -38.51
CA GLY A 4 -42.89 24.73 -37.63
C GLY A 4 -41.44 24.58 -37.20
N THR A 5 -41.18 25.15 -36.11
CA THR A 5 -40.12 25.09 -35.13
C THR A 5 -39.03 24.02 -35.30
N ALA A 6 -37.81 24.50 -35.40
CA ALA A 6 -36.57 23.79 -35.18
C ALA A 6 -36.50 23.36 -33.72
N ILE A 7 -36.43 22.05 -33.47
CA ILE A 7 -36.07 21.49 -32.15
C ILE A 7 -34.58 21.22 -32.17
N GLU A 8 -33.93 21.99 -31.38
CA GLU A 8 -32.56 22.01 -30.96
C GLU A 8 -32.09 20.58 -30.58
N ARG A 9 -31.18 20.01 -31.37
CA ARG A 9 -30.40 18.84 -30.95
C ARG A 9 -29.38 19.31 -29.94
N ALA A 10 -29.68 19.07 -28.66
CA ALA A 10 -28.69 19.13 -27.61
C ALA A 10 -27.61 18.07 -27.91
N GLU A 11 -26.45 18.54 -28.25
CA GLU A 11 -25.21 17.79 -28.38
C GLU A 11 -24.88 17.19 -27.00
N ALA A 12 -25.05 15.88 -26.85
CA ALA A 12 -24.66 15.16 -25.66
C ALA A 12 -23.14 15.22 -25.59
N ALA A 13 -22.66 16.04 -24.70
CA ALA A 13 -21.25 16.08 -24.33
C ALA A 13 -20.83 14.67 -23.88
N GLU A 14 -19.97 14.05 -24.67
CA GLU A 14 -19.35 12.77 -24.38
C GLU A 14 -18.53 12.94 -23.08
N ALA A 15 -18.94 12.27 -22.03
CA ALA A 15 -18.22 12.27 -20.78
C ALA A 15 -16.77 11.77 -21.01
N PRO A 16 -15.75 12.39 -20.42
CA PRO A 16 -14.37 11.99 -20.62
C PRO A 16 -14.24 10.51 -20.20
N LYS A 17 -13.73 9.69 -21.13
CA LYS A 17 -13.37 8.31 -20.82
C LYS A 17 -12.30 8.34 -19.74
N VAL A 18 -12.67 7.98 -18.52
CA VAL A 18 -11.71 7.72 -17.45
C VAL A 18 -10.89 6.51 -17.90
N GLU A 19 -9.67 6.78 -18.33
CA GLU A 19 -8.70 5.75 -18.64
C GLU A 19 -8.47 4.95 -17.36
N LYS A 20 -8.84 3.66 -17.37
CA LYS A 20 -8.67 2.77 -16.22
C LYS A 20 -7.16 2.58 -16.04
N VAL A 21 -6.56 3.40 -15.24
CA VAL A 21 -5.17 3.20 -14.77
C VAL A 21 -5.10 1.84 -14.12
N GLY A 22 -4.33 0.94 -14.70
CA GLY A 22 -4.25 -0.45 -14.27
C GLY A 22 -3.77 -0.55 -12.81
N TRP A 23 -4.23 -1.59 -12.09
CA TRP A 23 -3.80 -1.91 -10.72
C TRP A 23 -2.27 -1.83 -10.56
N TRP A 24 -1.54 -2.28 -11.58
CA TRP A 24 -0.10 -2.25 -11.69
C TRP A 24 0.52 -0.83 -11.64
N GLU A 25 -0.15 0.15 -12.21
CA GLU A 25 0.37 1.53 -12.24
C GLU A 25 0.22 2.26 -10.91
N ARG A 26 -0.67 1.81 -10.04
CA ARG A 26 -0.94 2.43 -8.74
C ARG A 26 -0.07 1.91 -7.60
N HIS A 27 0.52 0.70 -7.75
CA HIS A 27 1.18 0.01 -6.64
C HIS A 27 2.68 -0.20 -6.83
N THR A 28 3.27 0.31 -7.92
CA THR A 28 4.70 0.16 -8.16
C THR A 28 5.35 1.50 -8.49
N SER A 29 6.51 1.78 -7.86
CA SER A 29 7.31 2.95 -8.20
C SER A 29 7.76 2.89 -9.67
N VAL A 30 8.06 4.04 -10.29
CA VAL A 30 8.59 4.10 -11.67
C VAL A 30 9.85 3.27 -11.80
N ALA A 31 10.71 3.26 -10.78
CA ALA A 31 11.91 2.45 -10.73
C ALA A 31 11.60 0.94 -10.74
N THR A 32 10.59 0.51 -9.98
CA THR A 32 10.16 -0.88 -9.93
C THR A 32 9.56 -1.32 -11.28
N ARG A 33 8.78 -0.46 -11.93
CA ARG A 33 8.21 -0.74 -13.27
C ARG A 33 9.31 -0.85 -14.32
N LEU A 34 10.30 0.05 -14.28
CA LEU A 34 11.47 -0.02 -15.16
C LEU A 34 12.28 -1.28 -14.91
N ALA A 35 12.55 -1.65 -13.66
CA ALA A 35 13.27 -2.87 -13.31
C ALA A 35 12.54 -4.13 -13.79
N ILE A 36 11.22 -4.22 -13.58
CA ILE A 36 10.40 -5.32 -14.06
C ILE A 36 10.32 -5.31 -15.60
N GLY A 37 10.18 -4.16 -16.23
CA GLY A 37 10.19 -4.03 -17.69
C GLY A 37 11.50 -4.50 -18.31
N ILE A 38 12.63 -4.10 -17.75
CA ILE A 38 13.97 -4.55 -18.19
C ILE A 38 14.12 -6.07 -17.96
N LEU A 39 13.64 -6.59 -16.83
CA LEU A 39 13.66 -8.00 -16.52
C LEU A 39 12.86 -8.82 -17.55
N ILE A 40 11.65 -8.38 -17.87
CA ILE A 40 10.78 -9.06 -18.86
C ILE A 40 11.42 -9.02 -20.24
N VAL A 41 11.92 -7.86 -20.69
CA VAL A 41 12.59 -7.72 -21.98
C VAL A 41 13.84 -8.60 -22.05
N SER A 42 14.63 -8.67 -20.98
CA SER A 42 15.80 -9.54 -20.90
C SER A 42 15.43 -11.03 -21.02
N ILE A 43 14.37 -11.45 -20.33
CA ILE A 43 13.87 -12.83 -20.39
C ILE A 43 13.34 -13.16 -21.80
N VAL A 44 12.55 -12.28 -22.40
CA VAL A 44 11.99 -12.50 -23.74
C VAL A 44 13.09 -12.55 -24.81
N SER A 45 14.08 -11.66 -24.71
CA SER A 45 15.24 -11.67 -25.63
C SER A 45 16.07 -12.94 -25.48
N LEU A 46 16.26 -13.41 -24.25
CA LEU A 46 16.97 -14.66 -23.98
C LEU A 46 16.22 -15.86 -24.53
N VAL A 47 14.92 -15.97 -24.25
CA VAL A 47 14.06 -17.07 -24.77
C VAL A 47 14.04 -17.04 -26.30
N GLY A 48 13.92 -15.85 -26.90
CA GLY A 48 13.96 -15.72 -28.37
C GLY A 48 15.28 -16.17 -28.97
N SER A 49 16.41 -15.83 -28.38
CA SER A 49 17.76 -16.29 -28.82
C SER A 49 17.92 -17.79 -28.68
N ILE A 50 17.37 -18.38 -27.64
CA ILE A 50 17.38 -19.82 -27.39
C ILE A 50 16.56 -20.57 -28.44
N ILE A 51 15.35 -20.08 -28.77
CA ILE A 51 14.50 -20.71 -29.79
C ILE A 51 15.20 -20.72 -31.16
N ILE A 52 15.89 -19.64 -31.52
CA ILE A 52 16.63 -19.55 -32.78
C ILE A 52 17.83 -20.51 -32.79
N ALA A 53 18.53 -20.66 -31.67
CA ALA A 53 19.66 -21.58 -31.55
C ALA A 53 19.23 -23.07 -31.63
N VAL A 54 18.09 -23.40 -31.02
CA VAL A 54 17.56 -24.79 -31.02
C VAL A 54 17.00 -25.19 -32.39
N ALA A 55 16.44 -24.28 -33.15
CA ALA A 55 15.94 -24.56 -34.50
C ALA A 55 17.03 -24.93 -35.50
N GLY A 56 18.28 -24.68 -35.16
CA GLY A 56 19.43 -24.90 -36.06
C GLY A 56 20.43 -26.04 -35.67
N SER A 57 20.29 -26.66 -34.48
CA SER A 57 21.27 -27.63 -33.99
C SER A 57 20.60 -28.83 -33.32
N GLY A 58 21.01 -30.05 -33.72
CA GLY A 58 20.57 -31.32 -33.12
C GLY A 58 20.99 -31.46 -31.64
N SER A 59 21.01 -32.66 -31.10
CA SER A 59 21.13 -33.03 -29.68
C SER A 59 22.20 -32.30 -28.81
N GLU A 60 23.20 -31.67 -29.41
CA GLU A 60 24.16 -30.81 -28.69
C GLU A 60 23.55 -29.46 -28.23
N GLY A 61 22.42 -29.04 -28.81
CA GLY A 61 21.72 -27.80 -28.45
C GLY A 61 20.93 -27.93 -27.15
N GLU A 62 20.44 -29.09 -26.78
CA GLU A 62 19.67 -29.29 -25.54
C GLU A 62 20.54 -29.14 -24.30
N ASP A 63 21.75 -29.67 -24.29
CA ASP A 63 22.70 -29.57 -23.17
C ASP A 63 23.19 -28.13 -22.99
N LEU A 64 23.45 -27.42 -24.07
CA LEU A 64 23.80 -26.00 -24.05
C LEU A 64 22.61 -25.14 -23.52
N LEU A 65 21.40 -25.49 -23.91
CA LEU A 65 20.19 -24.84 -23.48
C LEU A 65 19.96 -24.99 -21.97
N HIS A 66 20.06 -26.24 -21.49
CA HIS A 66 19.94 -26.54 -20.05
C HIS A 66 21.01 -25.81 -19.23
N THR A 67 22.25 -25.78 -19.70
CA THR A 67 23.33 -25.08 -19.01
C THR A 67 23.11 -23.58 -18.98
N HIS A 68 22.67 -22.99 -20.09
CA HIS A 68 22.34 -21.56 -20.14
C HIS A 68 21.14 -21.19 -19.26
N LEU A 69 20.06 -21.95 -19.31
CA LEU A 69 18.89 -21.72 -18.46
C LEU A 69 19.21 -21.83 -16.96
N THR A 70 19.99 -22.85 -16.59
CA THR A 70 20.44 -23.06 -15.22
C THR A 70 21.36 -21.93 -14.77
N SER A 71 22.26 -21.46 -15.61
CA SER A 71 23.15 -20.34 -15.32
C SER A 71 22.37 -19.02 -15.13
N VAL A 72 21.40 -18.73 -16.01
CA VAL A 72 20.56 -17.54 -15.90
C VAL A 72 19.65 -17.61 -14.67
N ALA A 73 19.05 -18.77 -14.41
CA ALA A 73 18.24 -18.97 -13.21
C ALA A 73 19.07 -18.78 -11.93
N GLY A 74 20.31 -19.33 -11.92
CA GLY A 74 21.24 -19.13 -10.81
C GLY A 74 21.65 -17.67 -10.63
N ALA A 75 21.95 -16.96 -11.71
CA ALA A 75 22.28 -15.54 -11.67
C ALA A 75 21.11 -14.69 -11.15
N LYS A 76 19.88 -14.98 -11.61
CA LYS A 76 18.68 -14.29 -11.14
C LYS A 76 18.33 -14.62 -9.69
N ALA A 77 18.50 -15.87 -9.26
CA ALA A 77 18.34 -16.23 -7.86
C ALA A 77 19.36 -15.49 -6.96
N SER A 78 20.62 -15.38 -7.41
CA SER A 78 21.66 -14.63 -6.70
C SER A 78 21.31 -13.11 -6.62
N GLU A 79 20.82 -12.52 -7.71
CA GLU A 79 20.38 -11.12 -7.74
C GLU A 79 19.23 -10.86 -6.76
N ILE A 80 18.22 -11.74 -6.75
CA ILE A 80 17.08 -11.66 -5.81
C ILE A 80 17.58 -11.81 -4.36
N ASN A 81 18.42 -12.79 -4.08
CA ASN A 81 18.95 -12.98 -2.74
C ASN A 81 19.80 -11.80 -2.27
N SER A 82 20.59 -11.21 -3.17
CA SER A 82 21.37 -10.00 -2.88
C SER A 82 20.47 -8.82 -2.57
N TYR A 83 19.39 -8.63 -3.35
CA TYR A 83 18.40 -7.59 -3.11
C TYR A 83 17.69 -7.77 -1.76
N LEU A 84 17.23 -8.99 -1.47
CA LEU A 84 16.59 -9.30 -0.18
C LEU A 84 17.55 -9.07 0.99
N GLY A 85 18.82 -9.45 0.86
CA GLY A 85 19.84 -9.18 1.88
C GLY A 85 20.10 -7.69 2.10
N GLN A 86 20.04 -6.88 1.04
CA GLN A 86 20.13 -5.42 1.16
C GLN A 86 18.92 -4.83 1.86
N VAL A 87 17.71 -5.29 1.53
CA VAL A 87 16.46 -4.88 2.20
C VAL A 87 16.51 -5.22 3.68
N ASP A 88 16.87 -6.45 4.03
CA ASP A 88 16.99 -6.91 5.42
C ASP A 88 18.01 -6.06 6.20
N SER A 89 19.17 -5.82 5.61
CA SER A 89 20.22 -4.98 6.22
C SER A 89 19.76 -3.54 6.42
N ALA A 90 19.04 -2.98 5.45
CA ALA A 90 18.50 -1.62 5.54
C ALA A 90 17.44 -1.53 6.64
N LEU A 91 16.52 -2.49 6.71
CA LEU A 91 15.49 -2.55 7.77
C LEU A 91 16.11 -2.74 9.15
N ALA A 92 17.10 -3.64 9.29
CA ALA A 92 17.80 -3.83 10.54
C ALA A 92 18.52 -2.55 11.02
N ALA A 93 19.18 -1.84 10.10
CA ALA A 93 19.83 -0.57 10.40
C ALA A 93 18.81 0.52 10.79
N MET A 94 17.66 0.58 10.13
CA MET A 94 16.59 1.52 10.47
C MET A 94 16.00 1.19 11.84
N ALA A 95 15.70 -0.08 12.12
CA ALA A 95 15.12 -0.52 13.39
C ALA A 95 16.07 -0.30 14.58
N ALA A 96 17.38 -0.46 14.39
CA ALA A 96 18.39 -0.15 15.39
C ALA A 96 18.67 1.35 15.55
N GLY A 97 18.15 2.16 14.63
CA GLY A 97 18.32 3.60 14.64
C GLY A 97 17.54 4.27 15.79
N ARG A 98 18.16 5.28 16.40
CA ARG A 98 17.56 6.05 17.49
C ARG A 98 16.20 6.60 17.13
N MET A 99 16.04 7.07 15.90
CA MET A 99 14.78 7.63 15.38
C MET A 99 13.64 6.61 15.40
N ALA A 100 13.90 5.33 15.04
CA ALA A 100 12.87 4.30 15.08
C ALA A 100 12.50 3.94 16.52
N ILE A 101 13.52 3.82 17.41
CA ILE A 101 13.30 3.48 18.83
C ILE A 101 12.50 4.58 19.53
N GLU A 102 12.91 5.85 19.38
CA GLU A 102 12.18 6.99 19.95
C GLU A 102 10.80 7.13 19.27
N GLY A 103 10.72 6.94 17.95
CA GLY A 103 9.45 6.99 17.23
C GLY A 103 8.42 5.97 17.72
N VAL A 104 8.83 4.70 17.95
CA VAL A 104 7.91 3.69 18.53
C VAL A 104 7.40 4.15 19.89
N GLN A 105 8.27 4.67 20.75
CA GLN A 105 7.89 5.12 22.10
C GLN A 105 6.95 6.33 22.04
N ASP A 106 7.27 7.32 21.23
CA ASP A 106 6.47 8.54 21.11
C ASP A 106 5.09 8.24 20.49
N PHE A 107 5.04 7.42 19.43
CA PHE A 107 3.77 7.01 18.83
C PHE A 107 2.95 6.11 19.75
N ALA A 108 3.58 5.18 20.49
CA ALA A 108 2.87 4.33 21.44
C ALA A 108 2.25 5.17 22.58
N ALA A 109 3.00 6.10 23.16
CA ALA A 109 2.49 6.98 24.20
C ALA A 109 1.30 7.84 23.70
N ALA A 110 1.44 8.40 22.49
CA ALA A 110 0.37 9.20 21.89
C ALA A 110 -0.86 8.35 21.47
N TYR A 111 -0.64 7.09 21.09
CA TYR A 111 -1.70 6.13 20.83
C TYR A 111 -2.46 5.78 22.10
N ASP A 112 -1.76 5.53 23.21
CA ASP A 112 -2.34 5.23 24.51
C ASP A 112 -3.20 6.39 25.04
N GLU A 113 -2.82 7.65 24.77
CA GLU A 113 -3.66 8.81 25.09
C GLU A 113 -5.01 8.74 24.37
N LEU A 114 -5.01 8.37 23.09
CA LEU A 114 -6.23 8.21 22.30
C LEU A 114 -7.05 6.99 22.70
N ASP A 115 -6.39 5.92 23.13
CA ASP A 115 -7.07 4.69 23.57
C ASP A 115 -7.78 4.81 24.91
N GLN A 116 -7.46 5.86 25.70
CA GLN A 116 -8.19 6.21 26.92
C GLN A 116 -9.53 6.92 26.66
N LEU A 117 -9.78 7.36 25.43
CA LEU A 117 -11.08 7.91 25.03
C LEU A 117 -12.16 6.82 25.14
N THR A 118 -13.36 7.23 25.48
CA THR A 118 -14.51 6.33 25.43
C THR A 118 -15.07 6.24 24.00
N ILE A 119 -15.88 5.23 23.74
CA ILE A 119 -16.59 5.11 22.46
C ILE A 119 -17.48 6.31 22.18
N ASP A 120 -18.08 6.90 23.22
CA ASP A 120 -18.92 8.09 23.09
C ASP A 120 -18.08 9.33 22.71
N ASP A 121 -16.80 9.40 23.14
CA ASP A 121 -15.90 10.48 22.77
C ASP A 121 -15.50 10.46 21.29
N VAL A 122 -15.57 9.28 20.64
CA VAL A 122 -15.21 9.07 19.22
C VAL A 122 -16.43 8.72 18.34
N GLU A 123 -17.65 9.08 18.77
CA GLU A 123 -18.87 8.75 18.01
C GLU A 123 -18.87 9.41 16.60
N ALA A 124 -18.40 10.64 16.49
CA ALA A 124 -18.29 11.35 15.22
C ALA A 124 -17.27 10.68 14.30
N GLU A 125 -16.13 10.26 14.85
CA GLU A 125 -15.08 9.51 14.18
C GLU A 125 -15.59 8.17 13.66
N GLN A 126 -16.38 7.45 14.47
CA GLN A 126 -17.02 6.19 14.06
C GLN A 126 -17.95 6.38 12.86
N GLN A 127 -18.76 7.45 12.86
CA GLN A 127 -19.69 7.75 11.78
C GLN A 127 -18.93 8.06 10.47
N ASP A 128 -17.88 8.88 10.54
CA ASP A 128 -17.05 9.23 9.39
C ASP A 128 -16.31 7.99 8.86
N LEU A 129 -15.75 7.19 9.76
CA LEU A 129 -15.04 5.97 9.40
C LEU A 129 -15.97 4.92 8.79
N ALA A 130 -17.17 4.74 9.33
CA ALA A 130 -18.19 3.88 8.75
C ALA A 130 -18.58 4.34 7.34
N GLY A 131 -18.74 5.67 7.15
CA GLY A 131 -18.96 6.27 5.83
C GLY A 131 -17.86 5.94 4.83
N PHE A 132 -16.60 6.08 5.25
CA PHE A 132 -15.44 5.73 4.42
C PHE A 132 -15.42 4.26 4.03
N TYR A 133 -15.60 3.35 5.00
CA TYR A 133 -15.62 1.92 4.70
C TYR A 133 -16.74 1.56 3.73
N PHE A 134 -17.94 2.07 3.96
CA PHE A 134 -19.11 1.72 3.18
C PHE A 134 -19.10 2.32 1.76
N ASN A 135 -18.70 3.58 1.63
CA ASN A 135 -18.82 4.30 0.36
C ASN A 135 -17.55 4.25 -0.51
N ASP A 136 -16.38 4.16 0.12
CA ASP A 136 -15.09 4.30 -0.58
C ASP A 136 -14.30 2.99 -0.62
N PHE A 137 -14.10 2.34 0.54
CA PHE A 137 -13.19 1.19 0.63
C PHE A 137 -13.81 -0.11 0.14
N VAL A 138 -14.97 -0.51 0.69
CA VAL A 138 -15.61 -1.80 0.36
C VAL A 138 -15.98 -1.92 -1.11
N PRO A 139 -16.57 -0.91 -1.77
CA PRO A 139 -16.86 -1.01 -3.20
C PRO A 139 -15.61 -1.23 -4.05
N ARG A 140 -14.48 -0.62 -3.67
CA ARG A 140 -13.21 -0.85 -4.38
C ARG A 140 -12.66 -2.25 -4.15
N LEU A 141 -12.77 -2.76 -2.92
CA LEU A 141 -12.34 -4.11 -2.56
C LEU A 141 -13.18 -5.17 -3.28
N GLU A 142 -14.49 -5.01 -3.31
CA GLU A 142 -15.41 -5.89 -4.03
C GLU A 142 -15.16 -5.88 -5.54
N ALA A 143 -14.90 -4.71 -6.12
CA ALA A 143 -14.56 -4.59 -7.54
C ALA A 143 -13.28 -5.35 -7.92
N VAL A 144 -12.31 -5.46 -6.99
CA VAL A 144 -11.07 -6.21 -7.20
C VAL A 144 -11.24 -7.70 -6.92
N ARG A 145 -11.95 -8.05 -5.85
CA ARG A 145 -12.13 -9.44 -5.42
C ARG A 145 -13.23 -10.19 -6.16
N GLY A 146 -14.22 -9.47 -6.70
CA GLY A 146 -15.39 -10.06 -7.36
C GLY A 146 -16.36 -10.76 -6.41
N VAL A 147 -16.24 -10.53 -5.10
CA VAL A 147 -17.11 -11.07 -4.05
C VAL A 147 -17.51 -9.98 -3.08
N SER A 148 -18.70 -10.11 -2.50
CA SER A 148 -19.19 -9.19 -1.47
C SER A 148 -18.40 -9.33 -0.18
N VAL A 149 -18.16 -8.21 0.49
CA VAL A 149 -17.39 -8.13 1.74
C VAL A 149 -18.25 -7.43 2.80
N ASP A 150 -18.33 -8.05 3.97
CA ASP A 150 -19.01 -7.41 5.10
C ASP A 150 -18.08 -6.36 5.73
N VAL A 151 -18.58 -5.14 5.88
CA VAL A 151 -17.87 -4.05 6.54
C VAL A 151 -17.53 -4.42 7.99
N LEU A 152 -18.40 -5.18 8.66
CA LEU A 152 -18.18 -5.61 10.04
C LEU A 152 -16.98 -6.55 10.18
N ASP A 153 -16.67 -7.33 9.17
CA ASP A 153 -15.47 -8.19 9.16
C ASP A 153 -14.18 -7.38 9.19
N ILE A 154 -14.23 -6.13 8.69
CA ILE A 154 -13.06 -5.25 8.61
C ILE A 154 -13.00 -4.32 9.83
N ALA A 155 -14.14 -3.73 10.21
CA ALA A 155 -14.22 -2.70 11.23
C ALA A 155 -14.41 -3.25 12.64
N SER A 156 -14.68 -4.57 12.80
CA SER A 156 -14.86 -5.17 14.11
C SER A 156 -13.54 -5.18 14.90
N GLY A 157 -13.62 -4.78 16.17
CA GLY A 157 -12.49 -4.84 17.10
C GLY A 157 -11.55 -3.62 17.02
N LEU A 158 -11.95 -2.55 16.36
CA LEU A 158 -11.24 -1.27 16.45
C LEU A 158 -11.46 -0.67 17.85
N ASN A 159 -10.38 -0.33 18.53
CA ASN A 159 -10.41 0.43 19.78
C ASN A 159 -10.57 1.94 19.51
N PRO A 160 -10.79 2.79 20.54
CA PRO A 160 -10.97 4.22 20.34
C PRO A 160 -9.83 4.90 19.59
N ALA A 161 -8.57 4.55 19.87
CA ALA A 161 -7.42 5.10 19.15
C ALA A 161 -7.43 4.75 17.67
N ALA A 162 -7.73 3.49 17.33
CA ALA A 162 -7.83 3.06 15.93
C ALA A 162 -8.96 3.77 15.19
N VAL A 163 -10.13 3.90 15.83
CA VAL A 163 -11.27 4.65 15.27
C VAL A 163 -10.87 6.09 15.00
N TYR A 164 -10.28 6.75 16.00
CA TYR A 164 -9.86 8.16 15.89
C TYR A 164 -8.86 8.37 14.76
N LEU A 165 -7.77 7.60 14.77
CA LEU A 165 -6.68 7.75 13.79
C LEU A 165 -7.09 7.38 12.37
N GLN A 166 -7.87 6.31 12.21
CA GLN A 166 -8.38 5.95 10.89
C GLN A 166 -9.40 6.97 10.37
N ALA A 167 -10.25 7.53 11.23
CA ALA A 167 -11.13 8.61 10.83
C ALA A 167 -10.34 9.84 10.38
N ALA A 168 -9.32 10.26 11.13
CA ALA A 168 -8.51 11.44 10.82
C ALA A 168 -7.73 11.27 9.50
N TYR A 169 -7.09 10.13 9.29
CA TYR A 169 -6.16 9.93 8.17
C TYR A 169 -6.74 9.19 6.97
N LEU A 170 -7.84 8.44 7.13
CA LEU A 170 -8.51 7.74 6.02
C LEU A 170 -9.80 8.44 5.61
N ALA A 171 -10.75 8.62 6.56
CA ALA A 171 -12.07 9.12 6.23
C ALA A 171 -12.08 10.64 5.95
N ARG A 172 -11.40 11.43 6.78
CA ARG A 172 -11.31 12.90 6.66
C ARG A 172 -10.13 13.36 5.81
N ASN A 173 -9.43 12.44 5.15
CA ASN A 173 -8.28 12.75 4.32
C ASN A 173 -8.67 13.66 3.13
N PRO A 174 -8.17 14.91 3.05
CA PRO A 174 -8.55 15.84 1.99
C PRO A 174 -7.98 15.47 0.61
N LEU A 175 -6.98 14.60 0.56
CA LEU A 175 -6.31 14.18 -0.68
C LEU A 175 -6.93 12.91 -1.28
N GLY A 176 -7.85 12.26 -0.54
CA GLY A 176 -8.49 11.03 -0.97
C GLY A 176 -7.68 9.75 -0.70
N ILE A 177 -8.32 8.62 -0.92
CA ILE A 177 -7.81 7.29 -0.50
C ILE A 177 -6.48 6.90 -1.18
N ASP A 178 -6.22 7.37 -2.38
CA ASP A 178 -5.03 6.99 -3.16
C ASP A 178 -3.80 7.85 -2.78
N GLU A 179 -3.99 8.97 -2.07
CA GLU A 179 -2.94 9.92 -1.71
C GLU A 179 -2.78 10.10 -0.18
N LYS A 180 -3.36 9.20 0.62
CA LYS A 180 -3.33 9.27 2.09
C LYS A 180 -1.92 9.27 2.69
N ALA A 181 -0.95 8.65 2.00
CA ALA A 181 0.46 8.72 2.38
C ALA A 181 1.08 10.13 2.27
N LEU A 182 0.42 11.08 1.62
CA LEU A 182 0.88 12.47 1.51
C LEU A 182 0.45 13.32 2.70
N VAL A 183 -0.55 12.89 3.46
CA VAL A 183 -1.04 13.64 4.62
C VAL A 183 -0.02 13.59 5.73
N THR A 184 0.56 14.74 6.06
CA THR A 184 1.52 14.91 7.15
C THR A 184 0.87 15.41 8.42
N ASP A 185 -0.23 16.16 8.30
CA ASP A 185 -0.97 16.80 9.37
C ASP A 185 -2.46 16.59 9.14
N ALA A 186 -3.14 15.96 10.06
CA ALA A 186 -4.60 15.77 10.01
C ALA A 186 -5.36 16.99 10.59
N GLU A 187 -4.63 17.99 11.13
CA GLU A 187 -5.19 19.20 11.78
C GLU A 187 -6.16 18.87 12.93
N ASP A 188 -6.00 17.71 13.55
CA ASP A 188 -6.86 17.20 14.62
C ASP A 188 -6.40 17.61 16.03
N GLY A 189 -5.21 18.20 16.14
CA GLY A 189 -4.62 18.68 17.39
C GLY A 189 -4.16 17.58 18.34
N SER A 190 -4.15 16.31 17.92
CA SER A 190 -3.70 15.20 18.75
C SER A 190 -2.17 15.19 18.91
N THR A 191 -1.70 14.66 20.04
CA THR A 191 -0.27 14.39 20.27
C THR A 191 0.29 13.46 19.19
N TRP A 192 -0.51 12.50 18.74
CA TRP A 192 -0.12 11.58 17.68
C TRP A 192 0.20 12.31 16.36
N THR A 193 -0.64 13.26 15.96
CA THR A 193 -0.42 14.08 14.76
C THR A 193 0.82 14.95 14.87
N GLU A 194 1.12 15.50 16.03
CA GLU A 194 2.33 16.30 16.24
C GLU A 194 3.61 15.43 16.10
N VAL A 195 3.63 14.21 16.65
CA VAL A 195 4.71 13.25 16.42
C VAL A 195 4.82 12.90 14.93
N HIS A 196 3.68 12.63 14.29
CA HIS A 196 3.60 12.27 12.88
C HIS A 196 4.16 13.36 11.95
N LYS A 197 3.86 14.61 12.19
CA LYS A 197 4.37 15.76 11.41
C LYS A 197 5.90 15.81 11.36
N ALA A 198 6.54 15.51 12.48
CA ALA A 198 8.00 15.50 12.57
C ALA A 198 8.63 14.25 11.95
N PHE A 199 7.99 13.11 12.12
CA PHE A 199 8.52 11.79 11.77
C PHE A 199 8.24 11.38 10.33
N HIS A 200 7.00 11.54 9.88
CA HIS A 200 6.49 11.00 8.62
C HIS A 200 7.26 11.44 7.36
N PRO A 201 7.62 12.72 7.17
CA PRO A 201 8.33 13.15 5.97
C PRO A 201 9.69 12.45 5.78
N ILE A 202 10.38 12.14 6.89
CA ILE A 202 11.71 11.51 6.87
C ILE A 202 11.58 10.03 6.52
N VAL A 203 10.66 9.33 7.20
CA VAL A 203 10.46 7.89 6.99
C VAL A 203 9.87 7.61 5.63
N ARG A 204 8.91 8.43 5.20
CA ARG A 204 8.33 8.33 3.86
C ARG A 204 9.37 8.53 2.76
N ALA A 205 10.21 9.56 2.85
CA ALA A 205 11.28 9.78 1.87
C ALA A 205 12.26 8.59 1.82
N THR A 206 12.45 7.89 2.94
CA THR A 206 13.27 6.69 3.02
C THR A 206 12.56 5.50 2.38
N ALA A 207 11.29 5.28 2.67
CA ALA A 207 10.46 4.24 2.06
C ALA A 207 10.41 4.40 0.53
N ASP A 208 10.17 5.62 0.05
CA ASP A 208 10.14 5.93 -1.39
C ASP A 208 11.48 5.64 -2.05
N ARG A 209 12.60 6.00 -1.41
CA ARG A 209 13.96 5.76 -1.93
C ARG A 209 14.30 4.27 -2.02
N LEU A 210 13.85 3.48 -1.04
CA LEU A 210 14.09 2.04 -0.98
C LEU A 210 13.05 1.25 -1.78
N GLY A 211 12.00 1.90 -2.27
CA GLY A 211 10.92 1.26 -3.03
C GLY A 211 9.98 0.43 -2.17
N PHE A 212 9.88 0.73 -0.88
CA PHE A 212 8.94 0.08 0.03
C PHE A 212 7.52 0.59 -0.22
N GLY A 213 6.56 -0.33 -0.24
CA GLY A 213 5.15 0.02 -0.38
C GLY A 213 4.55 0.56 0.91
N ASP A 214 5.05 0.12 2.05
CA ASP A 214 4.71 0.61 3.38
C ASP A 214 5.84 0.31 4.37
N LEU A 215 5.91 1.07 5.46
CA LEU A 215 6.75 0.84 6.61
C LEU A 215 5.91 1.02 7.88
N TYR A 216 5.99 0.04 8.76
CA TYR A 216 5.29 0.05 10.04
C TYR A 216 6.24 0.28 11.20
N LEU A 217 5.77 1.02 12.21
CA LEU A 217 6.24 0.88 13.57
C LEU A 217 5.20 0.09 14.36
N ILE A 218 5.64 -0.99 14.98
CA ILE A 218 4.79 -1.87 15.75
C ILE A 218 5.26 -1.80 17.20
N GLU A 219 4.37 -1.44 18.10
CA GLU A 219 4.62 -1.50 19.53
C GLU A 219 4.78 -2.98 19.94
N PRO A 220 5.91 -3.37 20.58
CA PRO A 220 6.25 -4.79 20.70
C PRO A 220 5.41 -5.56 21.74
N GLU A 221 4.84 -4.90 22.76
CA GLU A 221 4.09 -5.57 23.84
C GLU A 221 2.64 -5.80 23.46
N ALA A 222 1.94 -4.76 23.00
CA ALA A 222 0.56 -4.85 22.53
C ALA A 222 0.44 -5.29 21.07
N ARG A 223 1.56 -5.38 20.35
CA ARG A 223 1.64 -5.71 18.94
C ARG A 223 0.71 -4.85 18.08
N THR A 224 0.66 -3.58 18.39
CA THR A 224 -0.18 -2.60 17.72
C THR A 224 0.64 -1.85 16.66
N ILE A 225 0.08 -1.68 15.47
CA ILE A 225 0.66 -0.85 14.41
C ILE A 225 0.44 0.63 14.79
N VAL A 226 1.38 1.22 15.50
CA VAL A 226 1.28 2.59 15.99
C VAL A 226 1.61 3.64 14.92
N TYR A 227 2.23 3.23 13.81
CA TYR A 227 2.53 4.09 12.66
C TYR A 227 2.61 3.26 11.37
N SER A 228 2.18 3.84 10.26
CA SER A 228 2.32 3.34 8.90
C SER A 228 2.61 4.50 7.94
N THR A 229 3.46 4.29 6.94
CA THR A 229 3.71 5.30 5.91
C THR A 229 2.55 5.44 4.94
N ASP A 230 1.91 4.33 4.54
CA ASP A 230 0.81 4.32 3.57
C ASP A 230 -0.58 4.41 4.22
N LYS A 231 -0.67 4.14 5.54
CA LYS A 231 -1.93 4.19 6.31
C LYS A 231 -3.04 3.39 5.63
N ARG A 232 -2.82 2.08 5.46
CA ARG A 232 -3.84 1.15 5.00
C ARG A 232 -4.84 0.86 6.10
N ILE A 233 -5.82 0.00 5.85
CA ILE A 233 -6.85 -0.35 6.82
C ILE A 233 -6.35 -1.11 8.06
N ASP A 234 -5.15 -1.66 8.00
CA ASP A 234 -4.42 -2.26 9.13
C ASP A 234 -3.71 -1.20 10.02
N PHE A 235 -3.62 0.04 9.56
CA PHE A 235 -3.08 1.15 10.34
C PHE A 235 -3.86 1.35 11.64
N ALA A 236 -3.14 1.53 12.73
CA ALA A 236 -3.65 1.71 14.09
C ALA A 236 -4.37 0.48 14.67
N THR A 237 -4.21 -0.72 14.09
CA THR A 237 -4.85 -1.95 14.58
C THR A 237 -3.85 -2.85 15.31
N SER A 238 -4.39 -3.75 16.16
CA SER A 238 -3.60 -4.79 16.82
C SER A 238 -3.39 -5.98 15.88
N LEU A 239 -2.21 -6.59 15.96
CA LEU A 239 -1.91 -7.85 15.28
C LEU A 239 -2.37 -9.08 16.09
N ASP A 240 -2.67 -8.92 17.38
CA ASP A 240 -3.13 -10.01 18.25
C ASP A 240 -4.66 -10.15 18.28
N SER A 241 -5.39 -9.13 17.83
CA SER A 241 -6.85 -9.11 17.85
C SER A 241 -7.45 -8.45 16.62
N GLY A 242 -8.75 -8.64 16.39
CA GLY A 242 -9.48 -8.02 15.29
C GLY A 242 -9.20 -8.65 13.92
N ALA A 243 -9.53 -7.92 12.87
CA ALA A 243 -9.53 -8.40 11.49
C ALA A 243 -8.14 -8.83 10.96
N HIS A 244 -7.06 -8.34 11.56
CA HIS A 244 -5.69 -8.56 11.08
C HIS A 244 -4.90 -9.60 11.88
N SER A 245 -5.46 -10.17 12.97
CA SER A 245 -4.79 -11.11 13.84
C SER A 245 -4.45 -12.47 13.21
N GLY A 246 -5.00 -12.79 12.05
CA GLY A 246 -4.71 -14.03 11.32
C GLY A 246 -3.84 -13.84 10.08
N THR A 247 -3.26 -12.68 9.91
CA THR A 247 -2.44 -12.36 8.73
C THR A 247 -1.00 -12.84 8.89
N THR A 248 -0.24 -12.85 7.80
CA THR A 248 1.20 -13.19 7.85
C THR A 248 2.06 -12.13 8.54
N LEU A 249 1.50 -10.97 8.86
CA LEU A 249 2.14 -9.93 9.66
C LEU A 249 1.99 -10.18 11.16
N ALA A 250 0.91 -10.84 11.56
CA ALA A 250 0.66 -11.29 12.94
C ALA A 250 1.43 -12.57 13.25
#